data_66a56cf39f75b896a48bebc614278521
#
_entry.id   66a56cf39f75b896a48bebc614278521
#
_cell.length_a   1.000
_cell.length_b   1.000
_cell.length_c   1.000
_cell.angle_alpha   90.00
_cell.angle_beta   90.00
_cell.angle_gamma   90.00
#
_symmetry.space_group_name_H-M   'P 1'
#
loop_
_entity.id
_entity.type
_entity.pdbx_description
1 polymer ?
#
loop_
_entity_poly.entity_id
_entity_poly.type
_entity_poly.pdbx_seq_one_letter_code
_entity_poly.pdbx_strand_id
1 'polypeptide(L)'
;VPVEIPAAQEALLRKMYDVFSTPERDAFIPHCLAPDVNWPNVADGVRLHGPEAVRAYWAAQFAAAHPLVRLEGLRLDEDGHRVVALVRPGLRDAVTGEHWAEDPVEHVYAFGADGLVSRMDVRRP
;
A
#
# COMPACT_ATOMS: atom_id res chain seq x y z
N VAL A 1 17.53 23.13 4.68
CA VAL A 1 17.77 21.94 3.86
C VAL A 1 16.41 21.27 3.61
N PRO A 2 16.03 21.06 2.34
CA PRO A 2 14.80 20.35 2.06
C PRO A 2 14.86 18.92 2.63
N VAL A 3 13.77 18.50 3.24
CA VAL A 3 13.64 17.14 3.77
C VAL A 3 13.13 16.29 2.63
N GLU A 4 13.87 15.25 2.30
CA GLU A 4 13.52 14.35 1.22
C GLU A 4 13.18 12.96 1.77
N ILE A 5 12.38 12.21 1.00
CA ILE A 5 12.09 10.81 1.33
C ILE A 5 13.39 10.02 1.23
N PRO A 6 13.77 9.23 2.24
CA PRO A 6 14.92 8.34 2.11
C PRO A 6 14.80 7.45 0.88
N ALA A 7 15.88 7.34 0.11
CA ALA A 7 15.86 6.64 -1.16
C ALA A 7 15.41 5.18 -1.03
N ALA A 8 15.79 4.51 0.06
CA ALA A 8 15.40 3.12 0.29
C ALA A 8 13.88 2.98 0.52
N GLN A 9 13.28 3.94 1.23
CA GLN A 9 11.83 3.94 1.48
C GLN A 9 11.06 4.23 0.19
N GLU A 10 11.53 5.19 -0.60
CA GLU A 10 10.91 5.48 -1.89
C GLU A 10 10.96 4.27 -2.82
N ALA A 11 12.13 3.63 -2.94
CA ALA A 11 12.30 2.46 -3.79
C ALA A 11 11.41 1.30 -3.35
N LEU A 12 11.30 1.06 -2.04
CA LEU A 12 10.46 0.01 -1.48
C LEU A 12 8.98 0.24 -1.82
N LEU A 13 8.49 1.46 -1.62
CA LEU A 13 7.09 1.79 -1.90
C LEU A 13 6.77 1.70 -3.39
N ARG A 14 7.64 2.22 -4.26
CA ARG A 14 7.43 2.13 -5.70
C ARG A 14 7.37 0.67 -6.15
N LYS A 15 8.27 -0.17 -5.65
CA LYS A 15 8.27 -1.59 -5.97
C LYS A 15 7.00 -2.28 -5.46
N MET A 16 6.55 -1.94 -4.27
CA MET A 16 5.33 -2.52 -3.68
C MET A 16 4.12 -2.24 -4.57
N TYR A 17 3.96 -1.00 -5.04
CA TYR A 17 2.85 -0.68 -5.94
C TYR A 17 3.01 -1.33 -7.32
N ASP A 18 4.24 -1.44 -7.84
CA ASP A 18 4.50 -2.09 -9.12
C ASP A 18 4.08 -3.56 -9.13
N VAL A 19 4.31 -4.27 -8.03
CA VAL A 19 4.02 -5.71 -7.97
C VAL A 19 2.65 -6.04 -7.40
N PHE A 20 1.92 -5.05 -6.89
CA PHE A 20 0.65 -5.28 -6.18
C PHE A 20 -0.36 -6.04 -7.03
N SER A 21 -0.50 -5.71 -8.30
CA SER A 21 -1.44 -6.37 -9.21
C SER A 21 -0.82 -7.52 -9.98
N THR A 22 0.33 -8.03 -9.55
CA THR A 22 1.05 -9.14 -10.19
C THR A 22 1.18 -10.32 -9.24
N PRO A 23 1.48 -11.54 -9.74
CA PRO A 23 1.75 -12.69 -8.86
C PRO A 23 2.95 -12.52 -7.93
N GLU A 24 3.84 -11.56 -8.22
CA GLU A 24 5.02 -11.29 -7.38
C GLU A 24 4.66 -10.66 -6.03
N ARG A 25 3.46 -10.15 -5.88
CA ARG A 25 2.98 -9.48 -4.66
C ARG A 25 3.25 -10.30 -3.40
N ASP A 26 2.90 -11.58 -3.41
CA ASP A 26 3.05 -12.44 -2.23
C ASP A 26 4.51 -12.65 -1.86
N ALA A 27 5.36 -12.85 -2.86
CA ALA A 27 6.79 -13.04 -2.64
C ALA A 27 7.46 -11.76 -2.11
N PHE A 28 6.92 -10.60 -2.44
CA PHE A 28 7.47 -9.32 -2.00
C PHE A 28 7.08 -8.93 -0.59
N ILE A 29 6.00 -9.49 -0.04
CA ILE A 29 5.49 -9.15 1.29
C ILE A 29 6.59 -9.15 2.37
N PRO A 30 7.42 -10.21 2.52
CA PRO A 30 8.46 -10.20 3.56
C PRO A 30 9.56 -9.17 3.31
N HIS A 31 9.65 -8.62 2.11
CA HIS A 31 10.64 -7.60 1.77
C HIS A 31 10.12 -6.17 1.94
N CYS A 32 8.84 -5.99 2.26
CA CYS A 32 8.25 -4.66 2.43
C CYS A 32 7.49 -4.47 3.73
N LEU A 33 6.89 -5.53 4.29
CA LEU A 33 6.09 -5.42 5.52
C LEU A 33 6.85 -5.98 6.71
N ALA A 34 6.87 -5.21 7.81
CA ALA A 34 7.50 -5.64 9.06
C ALA A 34 6.72 -6.82 9.67
N PRO A 35 7.38 -7.66 10.49
CA PRO A 35 6.70 -8.79 11.14
C PRO A 35 5.52 -8.39 12.02
N ASP A 36 5.52 -7.16 12.54
CA ASP A 36 4.48 -6.59 13.38
C ASP A 36 3.63 -5.54 12.66
N VAL A 37 3.61 -5.55 11.35
CA VAL A 37 2.93 -4.54 10.54
C VAL A 37 1.47 -4.37 10.97
N ASN A 38 1.03 -3.12 11.02
CA ASN A 38 -0.34 -2.73 11.35
C ASN A 38 -0.97 -2.14 10.07
N TRP A 39 -1.95 -2.82 9.52
CA TRP A 39 -2.53 -2.51 8.22
C TRP A 39 -4.04 -2.33 8.31
N PRO A 40 -4.64 -1.34 7.61
CA PRO A 40 -6.08 -1.13 7.70
C PRO A 40 -6.85 -2.08 6.78
N ASN A 41 -7.91 -2.68 7.32
CA ASN A 41 -8.96 -3.28 6.52
C ASN A 41 -10.10 -2.26 6.49
N VAL A 42 -10.11 -1.40 5.48
CA VAL A 42 -11.02 -0.25 5.41
C VAL A 42 -12.48 -0.72 5.28
N ALA A 43 -12.71 -1.80 4.53
CA ALA A 43 -14.07 -2.31 4.30
C ALA A 43 -14.73 -2.76 5.61
N ASP A 44 -13.97 -3.40 6.51
CA ASP A 44 -14.51 -3.93 7.76
C ASP A 44 -14.27 -3.00 8.95
N GLY A 45 -13.53 -1.93 8.76
CA GLY A 45 -13.24 -0.97 9.83
C GLY A 45 -12.34 -1.52 10.94
N VAL A 46 -11.50 -2.49 10.63
CA VAL A 46 -10.60 -3.14 11.60
C VAL A 46 -9.15 -2.99 11.18
N ARG A 47 -8.24 -3.30 12.10
CA ARG A 47 -6.80 -3.34 11.82
C ARG A 47 -6.34 -4.79 11.68
N LEU A 48 -5.42 -5.02 10.75
CA LEU A 48 -4.77 -6.31 10.56
C LEU A 48 -3.37 -6.24 11.15
N HIS A 49 -2.92 -7.33 11.75
CA HIS A 49 -1.60 -7.38 12.39
C HIS A 49 -0.79 -8.52 11.80
N GLY A 50 0.40 -8.18 11.29
CA GLY A 50 1.34 -9.13 10.72
C GLY A 50 1.14 -9.38 9.23
N PRO A 51 2.21 -9.80 8.52
CA PRO A 51 2.17 -9.97 7.07
C PRO A 51 1.17 -11.03 6.59
N GLU A 52 0.98 -12.09 7.35
CA GLU A 52 0.05 -13.15 6.93
C GLU A 52 -1.40 -12.69 6.91
N ALA A 53 -1.80 -11.83 7.87
CA ALA A 53 -3.14 -11.24 7.85
C ALA A 53 -3.34 -10.34 6.63
N VAL A 54 -2.31 -9.58 6.26
CA VAL A 54 -2.34 -8.73 5.07
C VAL A 54 -2.39 -9.57 3.81
N ARG A 55 -1.61 -10.65 3.73
CA ARG A 55 -1.61 -11.59 2.60
C ARG A 55 -3.00 -12.17 2.37
N ALA A 56 -3.64 -12.64 3.45
CA ALA A 56 -4.99 -13.21 3.38
C ALA A 56 -6.01 -12.17 2.91
N TYR A 57 -5.89 -10.94 3.41
CA TYR A 57 -6.78 -9.84 3.02
C TYR A 57 -6.63 -9.51 1.52
N TRP A 58 -5.40 -9.39 1.03
CA TRP A 58 -5.16 -9.15 -0.40
C TRP A 58 -5.65 -10.32 -1.27
N ALA A 59 -5.42 -11.55 -0.84
CA ALA A 59 -5.90 -12.72 -1.57
C ALA A 59 -7.42 -12.71 -1.71
N ALA A 60 -8.14 -12.34 -0.65
CA ALA A 60 -9.60 -12.23 -0.69
C ALA A 60 -10.06 -11.12 -1.65
N GLN A 61 -9.36 -9.98 -1.67
CA GLN A 61 -9.67 -8.91 -2.61
C GLN A 61 -9.50 -9.35 -4.06
N PHE A 62 -8.40 -10.04 -4.36
CA PHE A 62 -8.12 -10.50 -5.72
C PHE A 62 -9.03 -11.65 -6.15
N ALA A 63 -9.57 -12.42 -5.21
CA ALA A 63 -10.55 -13.47 -5.51
C ALA A 63 -11.94 -12.88 -5.85
N ALA A 64 -12.30 -11.77 -5.21
CA ALA A 64 -13.60 -11.13 -5.41
C ALA A 64 -13.62 -10.21 -6.64
N ALA A 65 -12.52 -9.49 -6.87
CA ALA A 65 -12.38 -8.55 -7.96
C ALA A 65 -10.89 -8.41 -8.26
N HIS A 66 -10.52 -7.69 -9.31
CA HIS A 66 -9.11 -7.43 -9.60
C HIS A 66 -8.79 -5.98 -9.23
N PRO A 67 -8.35 -5.70 -7.99
CA PRO A 67 -8.07 -4.33 -7.59
C PRO A 67 -6.86 -3.77 -8.33
N LEU A 68 -6.94 -2.51 -8.69
CA LEU A 68 -5.89 -1.75 -9.33
C LEU A 68 -5.51 -0.61 -8.43
N VAL A 69 -4.22 -0.31 -8.37
CA VAL A 69 -3.73 0.86 -7.66
C VAL A 69 -2.71 1.58 -8.54
N ARG A 70 -2.88 2.89 -8.65
CA ARG A 70 -1.95 3.74 -9.39
C ARG A 70 -1.30 4.69 -8.42
N LEU A 71 0.02 4.58 -8.31
CA LEU A 71 0.78 5.53 -7.51
C LEU A 71 0.95 6.82 -8.31
N GLU A 72 0.40 7.91 -7.79
CA GLU A 72 0.44 9.23 -8.45
C GLU A 72 1.54 10.12 -7.91
N GLY A 73 1.98 9.91 -6.68
CA GLY A 73 3.07 10.70 -6.10
C GLY A 73 3.44 10.23 -4.70
N LEU A 74 4.60 10.68 -4.26
CA LEU A 74 5.11 10.42 -2.93
C LEU A 74 5.61 11.73 -2.32
N ARG A 75 5.38 11.92 -1.02
CA ARG A 75 5.93 13.05 -0.27
C ARG A 75 6.11 12.67 1.20
N LEU A 76 6.93 13.42 1.90
CA LEU A 76 6.97 13.30 3.36
C LEU A 76 5.74 13.95 3.97
N ASP A 77 5.24 13.37 5.05
CA ASP A 77 4.17 13.96 5.84
C ASP A 77 4.70 15.15 6.63
N GLU A 78 3.80 15.93 7.22
CA GLU A 78 4.15 17.13 7.97
C GLU A 78 5.10 16.86 9.13
N ASP A 79 5.05 15.64 9.69
CA ASP A 79 5.95 15.24 10.77
C ASP A 79 7.39 14.99 10.30
N GLY A 80 7.64 14.95 8.99
CA GLY A 80 8.96 14.69 8.43
C GLY A 80 9.44 13.24 8.53
N HIS A 81 8.60 12.32 8.98
CA HIS A 81 8.97 10.92 9.24
C HIS A 81 8.15 9.93 8.42
N ARG A 82 6.85 10.14 8.31
CA ARG A 82 5.99 9.25 7.54
C ARG A 82 5.99 9.66 6.07
N VAL A 83 5.79 8.67 5.19
CA VAL A 83 5.72 8.90 3.75
C VAL A 83 4.27 8.79 3.31
N VAL A 84 3.81 9.79 2.58
CA VAL A 84 2.45 9.82 2.03
C VAL A 84 2.52 9.44 0.56
N ALA A 85 1.79 8.39 0.21
CA ALA A 85 1.59 7.99 -1.18
C ALA A 85 0.21 8.47 -1.64
N LEU A 86 0.17 9.31 -2.65
CA LEU A 86 -1.08 9.67 -3.31
C LEU A 86 -1.41 8.56 -4.30
N VAL A 87 -2.54 7.90 -4.10
CA VAL A 87 -2.89 6.68 -4.80
C VAL A 87 -4.29 6.82 -5.38
N ARG A 88 -4.46 6.39 -6.62
CA ARG A 88 -5.78 6.29 -7.24
C ARG A 88 -6.17 4.81 -7.30
N PRO A 89 -7.14 4.38 -6.50
CA PRO A 89 -7.62 3.00 -6.57
C PRO A 89 -8.56 2.82 -7.75
N GLY A 90 -8.69 1.58 -8.20
CA GLY A 90 -9.60 1.22 -9.26
C GLY A 90 -9.90 -0.26 -9.22
N LEU A 91 -10.75 -0.72 -10.12
CA LEU A 91 -11.09 -2.13 -10.26
C LEU A 91 -11.09 -2.50 -11.73
N ARG A 92 -10.71 -3.74 -12.01
CA ARG A 92 -10.90 -4.33 -13.34
C ARG A 92 -12.08 -5.30 -13.25
N ASP A 93 -13.05 -5.13 -14.13
CA ASP A 93 -14.16 -6.07 -14.25
C ASP A 93 -13.63 -7.38 -14.83
N ALA A 94 -13.90 -8.51 -14.15
CA ALA A 94 -13.39 -9.82 -14.55
C ALA A 94 -14.06 -10.35 -15.84
N VAL A 95 -15.26 -9.85 -16.16
CA VAL A 95 -16.04 -10.30 -17.33
C VAL A 95 -15.77 -9.41 -18.54
N THR A 96 -15.87 -8.09 -18.37
CA THR A 96 -15.77 -7.15 -19.48
C THR A 96 -14.37 -6.60 -19.68
N GLY A 97 -13.50 -6.69 -18.68
CA GLY A 97 -12.17 -6.12 -18.72
C GLY A 97 -12.15 -4.60 -18.53
N GLU A 98 -13.30 -3.98 -18.27
CA GLU A 98 -13.38 -2.55 -18.07
C GLU A 98 -12.67 -2.12 -16.81
N HIS A 99 -12.07 -0.94 -16.87
CA HIS A 99 -11.38 -0.30 -15.75
C HIS A 99 -12.11 0.97 -15.36
N TRP A 100 -12.20 1.22 -14.06
CA TRP A 100 -12.60 2.54 -13.58
C TRP A 100 -11.73 2.94 -12.42
N ALA A 101 -11.44 4.22 -12.30
CA ALA A 101 -10.64 4.77 -11.20
C ALA A 101 -11.55 5.51 -10.24
N GLU A 102 -11.34 5.29 -8.96
CA GLU A 102 -12.02 6.02 -7.89
C GLU A 102 -11.26 7.31 -7.61
N ASP A 103 -11.82 8.14 -6.72
CA ASP A 103 -11.13 9.34 -6.27
C ASP A 103 -9.83 8.98 -5.57
N PRO A 104 -8.78 9.81 -5.68
CA PRO A 104 -7.52 9.50 -5.03
C PRO A 104 -7.63 9.51 -3.52
N VAL A 105 -6.83 8.65 -2.87
CA VAL A 105 -6.69 8.60 -1.42
C VAL A 105 -5.22 8.71 -1.06
N GLU A 106 -4.93 9.02 0.18
CA GLU A 106 -3.57 9.01 0.69
C GLU A 106 -3.33 7.76 1.52
N HIS A 107 -2.25 7.06 1.21
CA HIS A 107 -1.73 5.97 2.04
C HIS A 107 -0.55 6.52 2.82
N VAL A 108 -0.63 6.51 4.14
CA VAL A 108 0.39 7.09 5.01
C VAL A 108 1.18 5.95 5.64
N TYR A 109 2.47 5.91 5.35
CA TYR A 109 3.36 4.82 5.75
C TYR A 109 4.31 5.25 6.85
N ALA A 110 4.38 4.44 7.92
CA ALA A 110 5.43 4.53 8.92
C ALA A 110 6.38 3.33 8.73
N PHE A 111 7.66 3.56 8.95
CA PHE A 111 8.71 2.55 8.80
C PHE A 111 9.34 2.25 10.15
N GLY A 112 9.67 0.98 10.36
CA GLY A 112 10.39 0.54 11.55
C GLY A 112 11.90 0.70 11.40
N ALA A 113 12.62 0.35 12.45
CA ALA A 113 14.09 0.42 12.46
C ALA A 113 14.73 -0.52 11.44
N ASP A 114 14.01 -1.57 11.04
CA ASP A 114 14.44 -2.52 10.01
C ASP A 114 14.25 -2.00 8.58
N GLY A 115 13.70 -0.80 8.40
CA GLY A 115 13.44 -0.22 7.09
C GLY A 115 12.19 -0.75 6.40
N LEU A 116 11.40 -1.59 7.07
CA LEU A 116 10.17 -2.14 6.53
C LEU A 116 8.95 -1.34 7.02
N VAL A 117 7.84 -1.46 6.28
CA VAL A 117 6.60 -0.78 6.66
C VAL A 117 6.07 -1.36 7.97
N SER A 118 5.95 -0.53 9.00
CA SER A 118 5.42 -0.93 10.30
C SER A 118 3.94 -0.59 10.46
N ARG A 119 3.46 0.42 9.74
CA ARG A 119 2.05 0.84 9.80
C ARG A 119 1.64 1.56 8.52
N MET A 120 0.42 1.33 8.09
CA MET A 120 -0.20 2.08 7.02
C MET A 120 -1.56 2.61 7.48
N ASP A 121 -1.85 3.85 7.15
CA ASP A 121 -3.15 4.48 7.39
C ASP A 121 -3.68 5.04 6.09
N VAL A 122 -5.00 5.04 5.93
CA VAL A 122 -5.66 5.63 4.78
C VAL A 122 -6.34 6.92 5.22
N ARG A 123 -6.13 7.99 4.46
CA ARG A 123 -6.84 9.25 4.71
C ARG A 123 -7.22 9.91 3.39
N ARG A 124 -8.20 10.78 3.44
CA ARG A 124 -8.58 11.55 2.26
C ARG A 124 -7.67 12.76 2.10
N PRO A 125 -7.32 13.10 0.85
CA PRO A 125 -6.50 14.30 0.59
C PRO A 125 -7.16 15.58 1.03
#